data_830201bef6a08b872fd59e6fadb9fa00
#
_entry.id   830201bef6a08b872fd59e6fadb9fa00
#
_cell.length_a   1.000
_cell.length_b   1.000
_cell.length_c   1.000
_cell.angle_alpha   90.00
_cell.angle_beta   90.00
_cell.angle_gamma   90.00
#
_symmetry.space_group_name_H-M   'P 1'
#
loop_
_entity.id
_entity.type
_entity.pdbx_description
1 polymer ?
#
loop_
_entity_poly.entity_id
_entity_poly.type
_entity_poly.pdbx_seq_one_letter_code
_entity_poly.pdbx_strand_id
1 'polypeptide(L)'
;MGLDGKHVAVIGTGATAMQLVPSIADRVASVTVYQRSAQWSRPVAGYSDPITEGARWLLAHLPFYVQWYRFNMFWRYGDGLLPFLRKDPAWPHPDRAVNKGNDRHRQELTDFILSELKDRPDLIEKCVPTYPPYGKRILLDNGWFKTLTRPNVELVTDPIDRFARDGIVTSDGKLRPADVIVISTGFKVTEMAARLNITGRGGENLRDVWANDNPTAYLGLTVPGFPNFFCMLGPNSGPAHGGSVIFQSECQSRYITGCLVDMIEHGIAAIDVSQEAHDRYVREVDQEHQQLIWTHPGMTTYYRNSAGRVFSAMPWRFVDYWAMTHDPDLSQYRQTRA
;
A
#
# COMPACT_ATOMS: atom_id res chain seq x y z
N MET A 1 4.11 28.67 -1.83
CA MET A 1 3.24 29.17 -0.74
C MET A 1 4.03 29.09 0.54
N GLY A 2 4.24 30.22 1.23
CA GLY A 2 4.95 30.24 2.52
C GLY A 2 4.03 29.72 3.63
N LEU A 3 4.55 28.82 4.47
CA LEU A 3 3.82 28.30 5.64
C LEU A 3 4.28 28.93 6.95
N ASP A 4 5.35 29.73 6.92
CA ASP A 4 5.97 30.29 8.12
C ASP A 4 4.97 31.13 8.92
N GLY A 5 4.85 30.84 10.22
CA GLY A 5 3.94 31.52 11.14
C GLY A 5 2.45 31.29 10.90
N LYS A 6 2.06 30.35 10.03
CA LYS A 6 0.66 30.03 9.72
C LYS A 6 0.09 28.98 10.67
N HIS A 7 -1.23 28.99 10.84
CA HIS A 7 -2.00 27.90 11.42
C HIS A 7 -2.34 26.89 10.31
N VAL A 8 -1.82 25.65 10.41
CA VAL A 8 -1.96 24.65 9.38
C VAL A 8 -2.83 23.49 9.88
N ALA A 9 -3.93 23.23 9.19
CA ALA A 9 -4.76 22.06 9.41
C ALA A 9 -4.36 20.94 8.44
N VAL A 10 -4.12 19.72 8.95
CA VAL A 10 -3.80 18.54 8.12
C VAL A 10 -4.88 17.48 8.33
N ILE A 11 -5.63 17.15 7.29
CA ILE A 11 -6.72 16.17 7.34
C ILE A 11 -6.20 14.82 6.85
N GLY A 12 -6.10 13.84 7.76
CA GLY A 12 -5.58 12.50 7.52
C GLY A 12 -4.23 12.26 8.18
N THR A 13 -3.92 10.98 8.41
CA THR A 13 -2.72 10.49 9.12
C THR A 13 -2.00 9.39 8.35
N GLY A 14 -2.16 9.36 7.02
CA GLY A 14 -1.45 8.43 6.14
C GLY A 14 0.01 8.85 5.88
N ALA A 15 0.69 8.15 4.98
CA ALA A 15 2.11 8.35 4.68
C ALA A 15 2.47 9.81 4.35
N THR A 16 1.61 10.52 3.63
CA THR A 16 1.83 11.94 3.31
C THR A 16 1.83 12.82 4.55
N ALA A 17 0.84 12.66 5.44
CA ALA A 17 0.77 13.44 6.67
C ALA A 17 1.93 13.13 7.60
N MET A 18 2.33 11.85 7.74
CA MET A 18 3.47 11.44 8.57
C MET A 18 4.81 12.02 8.11
N GLN A 19 4.95 12.35 6.83
CA GLN A 19 6.15 13.02 6.32
C GLN A 19 6.02 14.54 6.39
N LEU A 20 4.85 15.08 6.09
CA LEU A 20 4.62 16.52 6.06
C LEU A 20 4.69 17.16 7.45
N VAL A 21 3.92 16.60 8.41
CA VAL A 21 3.77 17.24 9.74
C VAL A 21 5.11 17.42 10.46
N PRO A 22 6.00 16.42 10.56
CA PRO A 22 7.33 16.62 11.13
C PRO A 22 8.16 17.67 10.39
N SER A 23 8.02 17.77 9.07
CA SER A 23 8.83 18.68 8.26
C SER A 23 8.42 20.16 8.36
N ILE A 24 7.17 20.44 8.78
CA ILE A 24 6.66 21.81 8.87
C ILE A 24 6.51 22.33 10.31
N ALA A 25 6.43 21.44 11.30
CA ALA A 25 6.08 21.78 12.68
C ALA A 25 7.00 22.84 13.33
N ASP A 26 8.26 22.95 12.90
CA ASP A 26 9.22 23.96 13.38
C ASP A 26 8.99 25.37 12.80
N ARG A 27 8.28 25.46 11.69
CA ARG A 27 8.16 26.70 10.90
C ARG A 27 6.80 27.37 11.03
N VAL A 28 5.79 26.63 11.45
CA VAL A 28 4.41 27.09 11.51
C VAL A 28 4.03 27.54 12.91
N ALA A 29 3.04 28.39 13.04
CA ALA A 29 2.51 28.80 14.35
C ALA A 29 1.87 27.60 15.07
N SER A 30 1.06 26.82 14.36
CA SER A 30 0.49 25.57 14.89
C SER A 30 0.17 24.58 13.77
N VAL A 31 0.13 23.30 14.14
CA VAL A 31 -0.42 22.23 13.29
C VAL A 31 -1.56 21.55 14.03
N THR A 32 -2.73 21.50 13.39
CA THR A 32 -3.86 20.69 13.85
C THR A 32 -4.05 19.49 12.92
N VAL A 33 -3.85 18.29 13.44
CA VAL A 33 -3.97 17.04 12.68
C VAL A 33 -5.32 16.41 12.97
N TYR A 34 -6.13 16.20 11.94
CA TYR A 34 -7.45 15.55 12.04
C TYR A 34 -7.33 14.07 11.69
N GLN A 35 -7.57 13.22 12.67
CA GLN A 35 -7.43 11.78 12.58
C GLN A 35 -8.77 11.05 12.63
N ARG A 36 -9.07 10.26 11.60
CA ARG A 36 -10.20 9.31 11.62
C ARG A 36 -9.81 7.97 12.26
N SER A 37 -8.59 7.49 11.99
CA SER A 37 -8.07 6.24 12.55
C SER A 37 -6.56 6.29 12.67
N ALA A 38 -6.02 5.75 13.77
CA ALA A 38 -4.59 5.62 13.97
C ALA A 38 -3.93 4.70 12.94
N GLN A 39 -2.64 4.88 12.72
CA GLN A 39 -1.84 4.07 11.80
C GLN A 39 -0.76 3.32 12.56
N TRP A 40 -0.55 2.05 12.21
CA TRP A 40 0.63 1.32 12.65
C TRP A 40 1.88 1.92 12.00
N SER A 41 2.85 2.23 12.82
CA SER A 41 4.15 2.73 12.38
C SER A 41 5.27 2.02 13.11
N ARG A 42 6.41 1.87 12.44
CA ARG A 42 7.61 1.25 13.00
C ARG A 42 8.80 2.20 12.92
N PRO A 43 9.75 2.11 13.86
CA PRO A 43 11.01 2.83 13.73
C PRO A 43 11.84 2.24 12.57
N VAL A 44 12.68 3.07 11.99
CA VAL A 44 13.70 2.65 11.03
C VAL A 44 15.03 3.25 11.46
N ALA A 45 15.89 2.41 12.00
CA ALA A 45 17.23 2.82 12.39
C ALA A 45 17.98 3.34 11.16
N GLY A 46 18.61 4.51 11.31
CA GLY A 46 19.41 5.11 10.25
C GLY A 46 18.60 5.62 9.05
N TYR A 47 17.28 5.86 9.19
CA TYR A 47 16.42 6.29 8.08
C TYR A 47 16.95 7.54 7.35
N SER A 48 17.51 8.48 8.08
CA SER A 48 18.07 9.74 7.55
C SER A 48 19.60 9.74 7.50
N ASP A 49 20.25 8.64 7.91
CA ASP A 49 21.71 8.59 7.96
C ASP A 49 22.31 8.46 6.56
N PRO A 50 23.43 9.11 6.29
CA PRO A 50 24.14 8.92 5.02
C PRO A 50 24.68 7.49 4.94
N ILE A 51 24.65 6.90 3.75
CA ILE A 51 25.31 5.60 3.49
C ILE A 51 26.80 5.77 3.76
N THR A 52 27.33 4.95 4.67
CA THR A 52 28.75 5.02 5.04
C THR A 52 29.67 4.73 3.85
N GLU A 53 30.89 5.27 3.88
CA GLU A 53 31.88 5.06 2.81
C GLU A 53 32.20 3.56 2.62
N GLY A 54 32.37 2.81 3.73
CA GLY A 54 32.57 1.37 3.69
C GLY A 54 31.43 0.61 3.02
N ALA A 55 30.16 0.99 3.31
CA ALA A 55 29.00 0.37 2.66
C ALA A 55 28.96 0.70 1.16
N ARG A 56 29.28 1.93 0.77
CA ARG A 56 29.41 2.32 -0.66
C ARG A 56 30.50 1.52 -1.36
N TRP A 57 31.65 1.34 -0.69
CA TRP A 57 32.75 0.55 -1.25
C TRP A 57 32.34 -0.93 -1.46
N LEU A 58 31.69 -1.55 -0.45
CA LEU A 58 31.19 -2.93 -0.55
C LEU A 58 30.20 -3.10 -1.70
N LEU A 59 29.24 -2.17 -1.82
CA LEU A 59 28.23 -2.19 -2.89
C LEU A 59 28.86 -2.06 -4.30
N ALA A 60 29.96 -1.31 -4.41
CA ALA A 60 30.62 -1.05 -5.70
C ALA A 60 31.66 -2.13 -6.10
N HIS A 61 32.32 -2.78 -5.14
CA HIS A 61 33.51 -3.57 -5.42
C HIS A 61 33.39 -5.06 -5.06
N LEU A 62 32.52 -5.41 -4.08
CA LEU A 62 32.43 -6.81 -3.68
C LEU A 62 31.44 -7.56 -4.60
N PRO A 63 31.90 -8.59 -5.34
CA PRO A 63 31.03 -9.38 -6.20
C PRO A 63 29.81 -9.94 -5.43
N PHE A 64 28.63 -9.87 -6.05
CA PHE A 64 27.35 -10.35 -5.51
C PHE A 64 26.85 -9.67 -4.22
N TYR A 65 27.56 -8.68 -3.67
CA TYR A 65 27.14 -8.02 -2.44
C TYR A 65 25.82 -7.28 -2.61
N VAL A 66 25.61 -6.62 -3.75
CA VAL A 66 24.32 -5.95 -4.09
C VAL A 66 23.18 -6.97 -4.12
N GLN A 67 23.41 -8.13 -4.75
CA GLN A 67 22.39 -9.19 -4.85
C GLN A 67 22.05 -9.76 -3.46
N TRP A 68 23.05 -10.01 -2.61
CA TRP A 68 22.84 -10.44 -1.22
C TRP A 68 22.10 -9.38 -0.39
N TYR A 69 22.51 -8.13 -0.49
CA TYR A 69 21.85 -7.03 0.19
C TYR A 69 20.38 -6.93 -0.23
N ARG A 70 20.13 -6.99 -1.53
CA ARG A 70 18.81 -6.98 -2.12
C ARG A 70 17.96 -8.17 -1.66
N PHE A 71 18.51 -9.39 -1.68
CA PHE A 71 17.84 -10.60 -1.18
C PHE A 71 17.44 -10.46 0.29
N ASN A 72 18.32 -9.95 1.16
CA ASN A 72 17.99 -9.72 2.56
C ASN A 72 16.81 -8.76 2.74
N MET A 73 16.74 -7.71 1.93
CA MET A 73 15.62 -6.76 1.95
C MET A 73 14.32 -7.44 1.54
N PHE A 74 14.33 -8.26 0.48
CA PHE A 74 13.18 -9.03 0.03
C PHE A 74 12.67 -9.98 1.09
N TRP A 75 13.58 -10.75 1.68
CA TRP A 75 13.22 -11.74 2.69
C TRP A 75 12.64 -11.08 3.94
N ARG A 76 13.33 -10.09 4.49
CA ARG A 76 12.92 -9.43 5.73
C ARG A 76 11.63 -8.64 5.62
N TYR A 77 11.44 -7.94 4.52
CA TYR A 77 10.36 -6.98 4.35
C TYR A 77 9.32 -7.40 3.30
N GLY A 78 9.37 -8.64 2.86
CA GLY A 78 8.47 -9.23 1.89
C GLY A 78 8.09 -10.65 2.26
N ASP A 79 8.71 -11.63 1.63
CA ASP A 79 8.32 -13.04 1.72
C ASP A 79 8.33 -13.61 3.14
N GLY A 80 9.28 -13.20 3.98
CA GLY A 80 9.33 -13.59 5.39
C GLY A 80 8.20 -13.04 6.26
N LEU A 81 7.45 -12.02 5.77
CA LEU A 81 6.30 -11.47 6.49
C LEU A 81 4.99 -12.21 6.20
N LEU A 82 4.86 -12.86 5.06
CA LEU A 82 3.59 -13.46 4.64
C LEU A 82 3.00 -14.45 5.67
N PRO A 83 3.79 -15.31 6.35
CA PRO A 83 3.25 -16.18 7.39
C PRO A 83 2.55 -15.46 8.55
N PHE A 84 2.99 -14.24 8.87
CA PHE A 84 2.38 -13.42 9.94
C PHE A 84 1.05 -12.79 9.52
N LEU A 85 0.70 -12.86 8.24
CA LEU A 85 -0.52 -12.30 7.67
C LEU A 85 -1.59 -13.36 7.43
N ARG A 86 -1.24 -14.66 7.53
CA ARG A 86 -2.21 -15.75 7.43
C ARG A 86 -3.05 -15.85 8.69
N LYS A 87 -4.35 -15.96 8.50
CA LYS A 87 -5.28 -16.21 9.61
C LYS A 87 -5.05 -17.60 10.18
N ASP A 88 -4.97 -17.69 11.49
CA ASP A 88 -5.03 -18.94 12.22
C ASP A 88 -6.43 -19.08 12.81
N PRO A 89 -7.26 -20.03 12.33
CA PRO A 89 -8.61 -20.23 12.86
C PRO A 89 -8.64 -20.60 14.35
N ALA A 90 -7.55 -21.13 14.89
CA ALA A 90 -7.43 -21.50 16.30
C ALA A 90 -6.90 -20.34 17.18
N TRP A 91 -6.61 -19.18 16.58
CA TRP A 91 -6.09 -18.04 17.34
C TRP A 91 -7.18 -17.47 18.29
N PRO A 92 -6.92 -17.37 19.61
CA PRO A 92 -7.96 -17.03 20.59
C PRO A 92 -8.33 -15.54 20.63
N HIS A 93 -7.58 -14.65 19.93
CA HIS A 93 -7.78 -13.21 19.98
C HIS A 93 -7.89 -12.59 18.57
N PRO A 94 -8.88 -13.00 17.76
CA PRO A 94 -8.99 -12.61 16.36
C PRO A 94 -9.21 -11.11 16.17
N ASP A 95 -9.78 -10.41 17.13
CA ASP A 95 -10.06 -8.98 17.01
C ASP A 95 -8.81 -8.11 16.95
N ARG A 96 -7.73 -8.53 17.61
CA ARG A 96 -6.49 -7.75 17.72
C ARG A 96 -5.35 -8.23 16.82
N ALA A 97 -5.38 -9.49 16.40
CA ALA A 97 -4.34 -10.10 15.57
C ALA A 97 -4.92 -11.30 14.80
N VAL A 98 -4.25 -11.76 13.75
CA VAL A 98 -4.69 -12.91 12.95
C VAL A 98 -3.99 -14.20 13.30
N ASN A 99 -2.87 -14.14 14.02
CA ASN A 99 -2.12 -15.28 14.55
C ASN A 99 -1.11 -14.82 15.61
N LYS A 100 -0.42 -15.78 16.25
CA LYS A 100 0.58 -15.51 17.30
C LYS A 100 1.72 -14.59 16.82
N GLY A 101 2.20 -14.77 15.60
CA GLY A 101 3.28 -13.94 15.03
C GLY A 101 2.85 -12.51 14.78
N ASN A 102 1.63 -12.33 14.25
CA ASN A 102 1.02 -11.02 14.06
C ASN A 102 0.80 -10.31 15.41
N ASP A 103 0.36 -11.03 16.44
CA ASP A 103 0.16 -10.48 17.79
C ASP A 103 1.49 -10.04 18.44
N ARG A 104 2.58 -10.79 18.21
CA ARG A 104 3.92 -10.37 18.64
C ARG A 104 4.32 -9.04 17.96
N HIS A 105 4.15 -8.94 16.66
CA HIS A 105 4.42 -7.67 15.96
C HIS A 105 3.52 -6.54 16.46
N ARG A 106 2.26 -6.83 16.79
CA ARG A 106 1.38 -5.85 17.43
C ARG A 106 1.97 -5.32 18.73
N GLN A 107 2.49 -6.22 19.58
CA GLN A 107 3.13 -5.82 20.84
C GLN A 107 4.36 -4.94 20.58
N GLU A 108 5.26 -5.37 19.69
CA GLU A 108 6.48 -4.62 19.35
C GLU A 108 6.14 -3.20 18.83
N LEU A 109 5.14 -3.06 17.97
CA LEU A 109 4.70 -1.76 17.45
C LEU A 109 4.01 -0.91 18.53
N THR A 110 3.27 -1.55 19.44
CA THR A 110 2.63 -0.86 20.57
C THR A 110 3.70 -0.33 21.52
N ASP A 111 4.67 -1.15 21.90
CA ASP A 111 5.77 -0.75 22.81
C ASP A 111 6.57 0.43 22.24
N PHE A 112 6.78 0.42 20.91
CA PHE A 112 7.40 1.55 20.24
C PHE A 112 6.56 2.84 20.41
N ILE A 113 5.26 2.79 20.11
CA ILE A 113 4.37 3.95 20.25
C ILE A 113 4.37 4.46 21.70
N LEU A 114 4.28 3.56 22.67
CA LEU A 114 4.30 3.90 24.10
C LEU A 114 5.61 4.58 24.50
N SER A 115 6.74 4.10 23.98
CA SER A 115 8.06 4.69 24.27
C SER A 115 8.20 6.12 23.75
N GLU A 116 7.64 6.40 22.57
CA GLU A 116 7.65 7.73 21.95
C GLU A 116 6.69 8.73 22.65
N LEU A 117 5.59 8.22 23.21
CA LEU A 117 4.53 9.01 23.83
C LEU A 117 4.56 9.00 25.36
N LYS A 118 5.64 8.52 25.99
CA LYS A 118 5.75 8.38 27.46
C LYS A 118 5.40 9.65 28.24
N ASP A 119 5.72 10.83 27.71
CA ASP A 119 5.48 12.13 28.33
C ASP A 119 4.11 12.74 27.95
N ARG A 120 3.32 12.06 27.11
CA ARG A 120 2.01 12.48 26.62
C ARG A 120 1.00 11.29 26.63
N PRO A 121 0.67 10.77 27.83
CA PRO A 121 -0.23 9.62 27.95
C PRO A 121 -1.63 9.88 27.39
N ASP A 122 -2.06 11.12 27.30
CA ASP A 122 -3.30 11.57 26.67
C ASP A 122 -3.39 11.25 25.17
N LEU A 123 -2.25 11.03 24.50
CA LEU A 123 -2.18 10.67 23.09
C LEU A 123 -2.19 9.15 22.86
N ILE A 124 -1.93 8.34 23.86
CA ILE A 124 -1.74 6.88 23.69
C ILE A 124 -2.98 6.23 23.06
N GLU A 125 -4.16 6.48 23.64
CA GLU A 125 -5.43 5.92 23.13
C GLU A 125 -5.72 6.38 21.70
N LYS A 126 -5.34 7.60 21.36
CA LYS A 126 -5.50 8.16 20.01
C LYS A 126 -4.52 7.60 19.00
N CYS A 127 -3.34 7.12 19.43
CA CYS A 127 -2.24 6.73 18.54
C CYS A 127 -2.05 5.23 18.38
N VAL A 128 -2.51 4.39 19.33
CA VAL A 128 -2.45 2.94 19.21
C VAL A 128 -3.63 2.43 18.40
N PRO A 129 -3.41 1.81 17.22
CA PRO A 129 -4.50 1.28 16.40
C PRO A 129 -5.20 0.09 17.07
N THR A 130 -6.49 -0.05 16.83
CA THR A 130 -7.31 -1.16 17.34
C THR A 130 -7.35 -2.37 16.41
N TYR A 131 -7.04 -2.19 15.13
CA TYR A 131 -7.04 -3.26 14.12
C TYR A 131 -5.69 -4.00 14.07
N PRO A 132 -5.66 -5.26 13.53
CA PRO A 132 -4.43 -6.04 13.40
C PRO A 132 -3.35 -5.34 12.55
N PRO A 133 -2.06 -5.42 12.93
CA PRO A 133 -0.95 -4.91 12.11
C PRO A 133 -0.96 -5.51 10.70
N TYR A 134 -0.51 -4.74 9.70
CA TYR A 134 -0.51 -5.07 8.27
C TYR A 134 -1.89 -5.10 7.59
N GLY A 135 -2.97 -4.95 8.31
CA GLY A 135 -4.28 -4.76 7.70
C GLY A 135 -4.38 -3.51 6.83
N LYS A 136 -3.58 -2.50 7.19
CA LYS A 136 -3.16 -1.38 6.33
C LYS A 136 -1.64 -1.39 6.23
N ARG A 137 -1.06 -0.68 5.27
CA ARG A 137 0.39 -0.54 5.15
C ARG A 137 0.99 -0.04 6.45
N ILE A 138 1.99 -0.75 6.99
CA ILE A 138 2.79 -0.23 8.11
C ILE A 138 3.60 0.96 7.60
N LEU A 139 3.50 2.07 8.30
CA LEU A 139 4.24 3.28 7.96
C LEU A 139 5.63 3.28 8.63
N LEU A 140 6.55 4.06 8.09
CA LEU A 140 7.87 4.25 8.69
C LEU A 140 7.84 5.54 9.50
N ASP A 141 8.16 5.44 10.78
CA ASP A 141 8.23 6.62 11.63
C ASP A 141 9.48 7.45 11.29
N ASN A 142 9.26 8.71 11.01
CA ASN A 142 10.29 9.72 10.76
C ASN A 142 10.21 10.87 11.76
N GLY A 143 9.82 10.57 12.99
CA GLY A 143 9.61 11.54 14.06
C GLY A 143 8.15 11.99 14.20
N TRP A 144 7.20 11.22 13.67
CA TRP A 144 5.77 11.50 13.76
C TRP A 144 5.31 11.60 15.20
N PHE A 145 5.50 10.54 16.01
CA PHE A 145 5.05 10.54 17.40
C PHE A 145 5.73 11.61 18.23
N LYS A 146 7.04 11.80 18.06
CA LYS A 146 7.78 12.89 18.69
C LYS A 146 7.24 14.27 18.30
N THR A 147 6.79 14.44 17.07
CA THR A 147 6.20 15.70 16.62
C THR A 147 4.84 15.94 17.27
N LEU A 148 4.03 14.90 17.48
CA LEU A 148 2.74 15.03 18.17
C LEU A 148 2.87 15.45 19.64
N THR A 149 4.03 15.27 20.28
CA THR A 149 4.25 15.73 21.65
C THR A 149 4.55 17.23 21.76
N ARG A 150 4.76 17.93 20.65
CA ARG A 150 5.11 19.35 20.64
C ARG A 150 3.93 20.23 21.08
N PRO A 151 4.18 21.36 21.77
CA PRO A 151 3.12 22.22 22.28
C PRO A 151 2.32 22.93 21.18
N ASN A 152 2.88 23.08 19.98
CA ASN A 152 2.22 23.69 18.83
C ASN A 152 1.55 22.65 17.89
N VAL A 153 1.45 21.38 18.30
CA VAL A 153 0.81 20.32 17.51
C VAL A 153 -0.36 19.71 18.27
N GLU A 154 -1.55 19.74 17.71
CA GLU A 154 -2.77 19.14 18.26
C GLU A 154 -3.23 17.96 17.40
N LEU A 155 -3.50 16.81 18.03
CA LEU A 155 -4.14 15.66 17.40
C LEU A 155 -5.62 15.62 17.76
N VAL A 156 -6.49 15.80 16.77
CA VAL A 156 -7.94 15.83 16.90
C VAL A 156 -8.54 14.56 16.32
N THR A 157 -9.36 13.88 17.14
CA THR A 157 -10.08 12.66 16.75
C THR A 157 -11.59 12.87 16.60
N ASP A 158 -12.08 14.05 17.02
CA ASP A 158 -13.48 14.42 16.81
C ASP A 158 -13.77 14.59 15.32
N PRO A 159 -14.91 14.11 14.82
CA PRO A 159 -15.31 14.30 13.44
C PRO A 159 -15.36 15.78 13.03
N ILE A 160 -14.92 16.08 11.82
CA ILE A 160 -15.11 17.40 11.24
C ILE A 160 -16.60 17.58 10.96
N ASP A 161 -17.18 18.65 11.51
CA ASP A 161 -18.56 19.06 11.25
C ASP A 161 -18.64 19.93 9.98
N ARG A 162 -17.85 21.01 9.96
CA ARG A 162 -17.84 21.93 8.81
C ARG A 162 -16.54 22.74 8.71
N PHE A 163 -16.31 23.24 7.50
CA PHE A 163 -15.30 24.27 7.24
C PHE A 163 -15.93 25.64 7.49
N ALA A 164 -15.22 26.47 8.26
CA ALA A 164 -15.59 27.85 8.51
C ALA A 164 -14.60 28.79 7.81
N ARG A 165 -14.91 30.10 7.78
CA ARG A 165 -14.03 31.11 7.16
C ARG A 165 -12.64 31.10 7.78
N ASP A 166 -12.56 30.92 9.09
CA ASP A 166 -11.35 31.10 9.87
C ASP A 166 -10.76 29.76 10.38
N GLY A 167 -11.28 28.62 9.92
CA GLY A 167 -10.79 27.31 10.37
C GLY A 167 -11.76 26.16 10.18
N ILE A 168 -11.60 25.13 11.03
CA ILE A 168 -12.40 23.90 10.98
C ILE A 168 -13.15 23.74 12.31
N VAL A 169 -14.46 23.49 12.23
CA VAL A 169 -15.31 23.17 13.37
C VAL A 169 -15.49 21.66 13.45
N THR A 170 -15.30 21.09 14.63
CA THR A 170 -15.50 19.66 14.91
C THR A 170 -16.79 19.42 15.68
N SER A 171 -17.22 18.17 15.80
CA SER A 171 -18.47 17.76 16.45
C SER A 171 -18.55 18.13 17.94
N ASP A 172 -17.42 18.44 18.59
CA ASP A 172 -17.34 19.00 19.95
C ASP A 172 -17.69 20.51 20.02
N GLY A 173 -18.02 21.11 18.87
CA GLY A 173 -18.37 22.52 18.73
C GLY A 173 -17.16 23.48 18.69
N LYS A 174 -15.93 22.99 18.80
CA LYS A 174 -14.73 23.86 18.81
C LYS A 174 -14.35 24.27 17.40
N LEU A 175 -14.09 25.56 17.23
CA LEU A 175 -13.41 26.13 16.06
C LEU A 175 -11.89 26.09 16.30
N ARG A 176 -11.17 25.41 15.41
CA ARG A 176 -9.70 25.42 15.38
C ARG A 176 -9.22 26.26 14.19
N PRO A 177 -8.45 27.32 14.46
CA PRO A 177 -8.00 28.24 13.39
C PRO A 177 -7.16 27.52 12.34
N ALA A 178 -7.33 27.88 11.06
CA ALA A 178 -6.53 27.39 9.97
C ALA A 178 -6.40 28.43 8.85
N ASP A 179 -5.19 28.88 8.60
CA ASP A 179 -4.84 29.70 7.42
C ASP A 179 -4.67 28.84 6.18
N VAL A 180 -4.24 27.57 6.38
CA VAL A 180 -3.98 26.60 5.33
C VAL A 180 -4.55 25.25 5.72
N ILE A 181 -5.29 24.64 4.81
CA ILE A 181 -5.83 23.28 4.99
C ILE A 181 -5.15 22.34 3.98
N VAL A 182 -4.48 21.33 4.48
CA VAL A 182 -3.84 20.27 3.69
C VAL A 182 -4.72 19.02 3.73
N ILE A 183 -5.22 18.60 2.59
CA ILE A 183 -6.05 17.40 2.44
C ILE A 183 -5.14 16.21 2.13
N SER A 184 -4.87 15.37 3.14
CA SER A 184 -4.03 14.16 3.04
C SER A 184 -4.85 12.87 3.20
N THR A 185 -6.06 12.86 2.63
CA THR A 185 -7.04 11.78 2.80
C THR A 185 -6.83 10.59 1.87
N GLY A 186 -5.84 10.67 0.96
CA GLY A 186 -5.50 9.61 0.00
C GLY A 186 -6.20 9.75 -1.35
N PHE A 187 -6.04 8.71 -2.17
CA PHE A 187 -6.56 8.66 -3.53
C PHE A 187 -7.67 7.60 -3.64
N LYS A 188 -8.49 7.71 -4.67
CA LYS A 188 -9.48 6.69 -5.07
C LYS A 188 -8.78 5.56 -5.82
N VAL A 189 -8.03 4.74 -5.10
CA VAL A 189 -7.17 3.70 -5.69
C VAL A 189 -7.95 2.56 -6.34
N THR A 190 -9.23 2.38 -5.99
CA THR A 190 -10.12 1.37 -6.59
C THR A 190 -10.47 1.70 -8.03
N GLU A 191 -10.52 2.98 -8.37
CA GLU A 191 -10.84 3.46 -9.72
C GLU A 191 -9.57 3.46 -10.61
N MET A 192 -8.95 2.29 -10.83
CA MET A 192 -7.64 2.20 -11.52
C MET A 192 -7.65 2.77 -12.94
N ALA A 193 -8.75 2.65 -13.67
CA ALA A 193 -8.90 3.16 -15.03
C ALA A 193 -9.69 4.48 -15.13
N ALA A 194 -10.01 5.15 -14.01
CA ALA A 194 -10.97 6.26 -13.98
C ALA A 194 -10.68 7.42 -14.96
N ARG A 195 -9.41 7.68 -15.26
CA ARG A 195 -8.98 8.77 -16.15
C ARG A 195 -8.44 8.29 -17.49
N LEU A 196 -8.44 6.98 -17.72
CA LEU A 196 -7.95 6.39 -18.95
C LEU A 196 -9.13 5.96 -19.81
N ASN A 197 -9.07 6.28 -21.10
CA ASN A 197 -10.00 5.76 -22.08
C ASN A 197 -9.32 4.63 -22.86
N ILE A 198 -9.48 3.41 -22.38
CA ILE A 198 -8.89 2.20 -22.98
C ILE A 198 -10.05 1.41 -23.56
N THR A 199 -10.04 1.27 -24.90
CA THR A 199 -11.06 0.57 -25.64
C THR A 199 -10.54 -0.76 -26.12
N GLY A 200 -11.25 -1.83 -25.78
CA GLY A 200 -10.94 -3.20 -26.19
C GLY A 200 -11.61 -3.59 -27.50
N ARG A 201 -11.56 -4.89 -27.77
CA ARG A 201 -12.22 -5.51 -28.92
C ARG A 201 -13.73 -5.34 -28.79
N GLY A 202 -14.39 -4.98 -29.89
CA GLY A 202 -15.84 -4.72 -29.86
C GLY A 202 -16.26 -3.35 -29.33
N GLY A 203 -15.31 -2.49 -28.93
CA GLY A 203 -15.61 -1.13 -28.47
C GLY A 203 -15.85 -1.02 -26.96
N GLU A 204 -15.69 -2.09 -26.21
CA GLU A 204 -15.86 -2.09 -24.76
C GLU A 204 -14.80 -1.22 -24.08
N ASN A 205 -15.20 -0.44 -23.08
CA ASN A 205 -14.26 0.36 -22.28
C ASN A 205 -13.79 -0.42 -21.04
N LEU A 206 -12.49 -0.39 -20.76
CA LEU A 206 -11.91 -1.09 -19.62
C LEU A 206 -12.55 -0.71 -18.27
N ARG A 207 -12.96 0.56 -18.13
CA ARG A 207 -13.65 1.05 -16.94
C ARG A 207 -14.98 0.33 -16.70
N ASP A 208 -15.72 0.09 -17.79
CA ASP A 208 -17.02 -0.57 -17.71
C ASP A 208 -16.83 -2.08 -17.42
N VAL A 209 -15.83 -2.71 -18.03
CA VAL A 209 -15.44 -4.11 -17.72
C VAL A 209 -15.03 -4.27 -16.25
N TRP A 210 -14.35 -3.30 -15.69
CA TRP A 210 -13.98 -3.30 -14.26
C TRP A 210 -15.08 -2.76 -13.33
N ALA A 211 -16.30 -2.52 -13.85
CA ALA A 211 -17.43 -1.99 -13.08
C ALA A 211 -17.04 -0.81 -12.17
N ASN A 212 -16.18 0.07 -12.67
CA ASN A 212 -15.55 1.21 -12.02
C ASN A 212 -14.56 0.87 -10.87
N ASP A 213 -14.91 0.01 -9.92
CA ASP A 213 -14.10 -0.23 -8.73
C ASP A 213 -13.78 -1.72 -8.44
N ASN A 214 -14.04 -2.61 -9.43
CA ASN A 214 -13.73 -4.04 -9.31
C ASN A 214 -12.72 -4.52 -10.36
N PRO A 215 -11.51 -3.93 -10.40
CA PRO A 215 -10.52 -4.29 -11.40
C PRO A 215 -10.01 -5.73 -11.19
N THR A 216 -9.90 -6.46 -12.30
CA THR A 216 -9.32 -7.81 -12.39
C THR A 216 -8.40 -7.91 -13.59
N ALA A 217 -7.34 -8.71 -13.47
CA ALA A 217 -6.42 -8.97 -14.56
C ALA A 217 -5.69 -10.30 -14.33
N TYR A 218 -5.40 -11.04 -15.41
CA TYR A 218 -4.55 -12.23 -15.35
C TYR A 218 -3.10 -11.81 -15.02
N LEU A 219 -2.51 -12.39 -13.98
CA LEU A 219 -1.21 -12.04 -13.40
C LEU A 219 -1.07 -10.55 -13.02
N GLY A 220 -2.18 -9.82 -12.90
CA GLY A 220 -2.16 -8.37 -12.71
C GLY A 220 -1.70 -7.60 -13.95
N LEU A 221 -1.69 -8.22 -15.14
CA LEU A 221 -1.08 -7.71 -16.36
C LEU A 221 -2.05 -7.56 -17.52
N THR A 222 -2.87 -8.60 -17.81
CA THR A 222 -3.67 -8.66 -19.03
C THR A 222 -5.14 -8.87 -18.73
N VAL A 223 -6.01 -8.32 -19.58
CA VAL A 223 -7.47 -8.33 -19.41
C VAL A 223 -8.11 -8.93 -20.68
N PRO A 224 -9.04 -9.88 -20.57
CA PRO A 224 -9.73 -10.44 -21.72
C PRO A 224 -10.45 -9.37 -22.54
N GLY A 225 -10.37 -9.49 -23.87
CA GLY A 225 -10.95 -8.52 -24.79
C GLY A 225 -10.09 -7.27 -25.06
N PHE A 226 -8.90 -7.18 -24.44
CA PHE A 226 -7.95 -6.08 -24.65
C PHE A 226 -6.62 -6.62 -25.22
N PRO A 227 -6.58 -7.01 -26.49
CA PRO A 227 -5.38 -7.60 -27.09
C PRO A 227 -4.20 -6.64 -27.06
N ASN A 228 -3.00 -7.17 -26.78
CA ASN A 228 -1.75 -6.44 -26.66
C ASN A 228 -1.74 -5.33 -25.58
N PHE A 229 -2.72 -5.31 -24.70
CA PHE A 229 -2.75 -4.41 -23.56
C PHE A 229 -2.09 -5.05 -22.35
N PHE A 230 -1.13 -4.36 -21.76
CA PHE A 230 -0.46 -4.75 -20.52
C PHE A 230 -0.59 -3.64 -19.48
N CYS A 231 -1.10 -3.98 -18.31
CA CYS A 231 -1.25 -3.08 -17.17
C CYS A 231 -0.16 -3.35 -16.13
N MET A 232 0.89 -2.55 -16.08
CA MET A 232 1.92 -2.71 -15.03
C MET A 232 1.37 -2.27 -13.67
N LEU A 233 1.73 -3.00 -12.61
CA LEU A 233 1.20 -2.81 -11.26
C LEU A 233 -0.33 -2.81 -11.22
N GLY A 234 -0.93 -3.61 -12.06
CA GLY A 234 -2.38 -3.76 -12.15
C GLY A 234 -3.00 -4.53 -11.00
N PRO A 235 -4.27 -4.94 -11.14
CA PRO A 235 -5.04 -5.59 -10.08
C PRO A 235 -4.32 -6.77 -9.45
N ASN A 236 -4.35 -6.85 -8.11
CA ASN A 236 -3.75 -7.93 -7.31
C ASN A 236 -2.25 -8.19 -7.55
N SER A 237 -1.49 -7.16 -7.96
CA SER A 237 -0.03 -7.24 -8.09
C SER A 237 0.73 -6.32 -7.12
N GLY A 238 0.06 -5.57 -6.28
CA GLY A 238 0.68 -4.64 -5.34
C GLY A 238 1.32 -5.33 -4.12
N PRO A 239 2.52 -4.92 -3.68
CA PRO A 239 3.22 -5.49 -2.51
C PRO A 239 2.65 -4.96 -1.19
N ALA A 240 1.43 -5.36 -0.83
CA ALA A 240 0.72 -4.82 0.33
C ALA A 240 1.37 -5.17 1.69
N HIS A 241 1.99 -6.33 1.79
CA HIS A 241 2.65 -6.79 3.02
C HIS A 241 4.07 -6.25 3.20
N GLY A 242 4.68 -5.73 2.15
CA GLY A 242 6.06 -5.27 2.16
C GLY A 242 6.73 -5.48 0.81
N GLY A 243 8.05 -5.51 0.78
CA GLY A 243 8.83 -5.71 -0.44
C GLY A 243 8.90 -4.46 -1.33
N SER A 244 9.11 -4.68 -2.62
CA SER A 244 9.45 -3.62 -3.56
C SER A 244 8.55 -3.64 -4.80
N VAL A 245 7.90 -2.51 -5.08
CA VAL A 245 7.18 -2.29 -6.35
C VAL A 245 8.13 -2.37 -7.56
N ILE A 246 9.40 -2.05 -7.38
CA ILE A 246 10.41 -2.15 -8.44
C ILE A 246 10.60 -3.62 -8.85
N PHE A 247 10.69 -4.53 -7.88
CA PHE A 247 10.78 -5.96 -8.19
C PHE A 247 9.54 -6.48 -8.94
N GLN A 248 8.34 -6.06 -8.52
CA GLN A 248 7.13 -6.40 -9.25
C GLN A 248 7.18 -5.90 -10.70
N SER A 249 7.63 -4.66 -10.88
CA SER A 249 7.80 -4.08 -12.23
C SER A 249 8.86 -4.82 -13.04
N GLU A 250 9.96 -5.29 -12.43
CA GLU A 250 10.97 -6.12 -13.10
C GLU A 250 10.39 -7.46 -13.56
N CYS A 251 9.63 -8.15 -12.70
CA CYS A 251 8.93 -9.38 -13.07
C CYS A 251 7.97 -9.16 -14.24
N GLN A 252 7.17 -8.11 -14.14
CA GLN A 252 6.19 -7.75 -15.16
C GLN A 252 6.83 -7.33 -16.48
N SER A 253 7.90 -6.53 -16.44
CA SER A 253 8.66 -6.14 -17.64
C SER A 253 9.28 -7.34 -18.33
N ARG A 254 9.81 -8.29 -17.55
CA ARG A 254 10.34 -9.55 -18.09
C ARG A 254 9.26 -10.33 -18.80
N TYR A 255 8.10 -10.52 -18.16
CA TYR A 255 6.96 -11.24 -18.76
C TYR A 255 6.50 -10.59 -20.07
N ILE A 256 6.30 -9.26 -20.07
CA ILE A 256 5.89 -8.50 -21.25
C ILE A 256 6.93 -8.65 -22.37
N THR A 257 8.22 -8.52 -22.04
CA THR A 257 9.31 -8.68 -23.02
C THR A 257 9.31 -10.09 -23.61
N GLY A 258 9.13 -11.13 -22.79
CA GLY A 258 9.00 -12.50 -23.25
C GLY A 258 7.82 -12.68 -24.21
N CYS A 259 6.64 -12.16 -23.86
CA CYS A 259 5.47 -12.18 -24.76
C CYS A 259 5.79 -11.51 -26.12
N LEU A 260 6.45 -10.34 -26.10
CA LEU A 260 6.78 -9.64 -27.33
C LEU A 260 7.82 -10.39 -28.20
N VAL A 261 8.80 -11.02 -27.56
CA VAL A 261 9.78 -11.88 -28.28
C VAL A 261 9.08 -13.04 -28.95
N ASP A 262 8.26 -13.79 -28.20
CA ASP A 262 7.49 -14.93 -28.74
C ASP A 262 6.56 -14.50 -29.88
N MET A 263 5.90 -13.36 -29.76
CA MET A 263 5.04 -12.81 -30.82
C MET A 263 5.83 -12.54 -32.10
N ILE A 264 7.00 -11.92 -31.98
CA ILE A 264 7.85 -11.61 -33.13
C ILE A 264 8.39 -12.90 -33.79
N GLU A 265 8.91 -13.82 -32.99
CA GLU A 265 9.52 -15.07 -33.49
C GLU A 265 8.52 -15.99 -34.16
N HIS A 266 7.23 -15.96 -33.73
CA HIS A 266 6.19 -16.85 -34.25
C HIS A 266 5.19 -16.16 -35.20
N GLY A 267 5.42 -14.90 -35.58
CA GLY A 267 4.54 -14.13 -36.49
C GLY A 267 3.14 -13.92 -35.92
N ILE A 268 3.05 -13.67 -34.60
CA ILE A 268 1.80 -13.41 -33.90
C ILE A 268 1.57 -11.88 -33.86
N ALA A 269 0.46 -11.42 -34.45
CA ALA A 269 0.12 -10.00 -34.46
C ALA A 269 -0.53 -9.53 -33.16
N ALA A 270 -1.31 -10.42 -32.51
CA ALA A 270 -1.96 -10.07 -31.26
C ALA A 270 -2.13 -11.28 -30.33
N ILE A 271 -1.99 -11.03 -29.05
CA ILE A 271 -2.34 -11.94 -27.95
C ILE A 271 -3.42 -11.31 -27.08
N ASP A 272 -4.40 -12.10 -26.70
CA ASP A 272 -5.55 -11.71 -25.88
C ASP A 272 -5.77 -12.82 -24.85
N VAL A 273 -5.59 -12.54 -23.57
CA VAL A 273 -5.74 -13.57 -22.54
C VAL A 273 -7.13 -14.21 -22.62
N SER A 274 -7.18 -15.54 -22.51
CA SER A 274 -8.45 -16.26 -22.55
C SER A 274 -9.28 -15.95 -21.29
N GLN A 275 -10.60 -15.90 -21.45
CA GLN A 275 -11.51 -15.71 -20.30
C GLN A 275 -11.33 -16.81 -19.25
N GLU A 276 -11.08 -18.04 -19.69
CA GLU A 276 -10.86 -19.19 -18.81
C GLU A 276 -9.61 -19.01 -17.93
N ALA A 277 -8.49 -18.62 -18.53
CA ALA A 277 -7.23 -18.37 -17.80
C ALA A 277 -7.38 -17.22 -16.80
N HIS A 278 -8.00 -16.13 -17.23
CA HIS A 278 -8.30 -14.99 -16.38
C HIS A 278 -9.17 -15.39 -15.18
N ASP A 279 -10.29 -16.03 -15.42
CA ASP A 279 -11.25 -16.36 -14.36
C ASP A 279 -10.70 -17.40 -13.37
N ARG A 280 -9.89 -18.34 -13.85
CA ARG A 280 -9.18 -19.29 -12.99
C ARG A 280 -8.24 -18.55 -12.05
N TYR A 281 -7.39 -17.67 -12.59
CA TYR A 281 -6.45 -16.88 -11.80
C TYR A 281 -7.15 -15.98 -10.78
N VAL A 282 -8.22 -15.28 -11.19
CA VAL A 282 -8.99 -14.41 -10.28
C VAL A 282 -9.61 -15.21 -9.14
N ARG A 283 -10.14 -16.41 -9.41
CA ARG A 283 -10.66 -17.29 -8.33
C ARG A 283 -9.58 -17.72 -7.35
N GLU A 284 -8.39 -18.08 -7.84
CA GLU A 284 -7.24 -18.45 -6.99
C GLU A 284 -6.80 -17.28 -6.11
N VAL A 285 -6.71 -16.08 -6.68
CA VAL A 285 -6.43 -14.84 -5.93
C VAL A 285 -7.46 -14.62 -4.83
N ASP A 286 -8.74 -14.70 -5.14
CA ASP A 286 -9.81 -14.43 -4.19
C ASP A 286 -9.86 -15.50 -3.08
N GLN A 287 -9.63 -16.77 -3.40
CA GLN A 287 -9.53 -17.87 -2.43
C GLN A 287 -8.35 -17.67 -1.48
N GLU A 288 -7.19 -17.29 -2.00
CA GLU A 288 -6.01 -17.05 -1.17
C GLU A 288 -6.21 -15.86 -0.23
N HIS A 289 -6.87 -14.79 -0.69
CA HIS A 289 -7.20 -13.64 0.14
C HIS A 289 -8.11 -13.98 1.33
N GLN A 290 -8.97 -15.01 1.22
CA GLN A 290 -9.77 -15.44 2.38
C GLN A 290 -8.92 -15.90 3.56
N GLN A 291 -7.70 -16.38 3.30
CA GLN A 291 -6.75 -16.82 4.32
C GLN A 291 -5.90 -15.67 4.89
N LEU A 292 -6.03 -14.45 4.36
CA LEU A 292 -5.15 -13.35 4.68
C LEU A 292 -5.85 -12.23 5.46
N ILE A 293 -5.05 -11.45 6.16
CA ILE A 293 -5.47 -10.36 7.03
C ILE A 293 -6.37 -9.33 6.33
N TRP A 294 -6.19 -9.11 5.03
CA TRP A 294 -6.90 -8.05 4.31
C TRP A 294 -8.40 -8.28 4.20
N THR A 295 -8.88 -9.49 4.47
CA THR A 295 -10.31 -9.82 4.60
C THR A 295 -10.79 -9.86 6.07
N HIS A 296 -9.98 -9.33 7.02
CA HIS A 296 -10.39 -9.22 8.42
C HIS A 296 -11.58 -8.24 8.57
N PRO A 297 -12.67 -8.63 9.27
CA PRO A 297 -13.88 -7.82 9.33
C PRO A 297 -13.73 -6.53 10.14
N GLY A 298 -12.87 -6.53 11.17
CA GLY A 298 -12.71 -5.43 12.13
C GLY A 298 -11.91 -4.22 11.61
N MET A 299 -11.71 -4.08 10.28
CA MET A 299 -10.97 -2.94 9.74
C MET A 299 -11.50 -2.45 8.40
N THR A 300 -11.32 -1.15 8.15
CA THR A 300 -11.47 -0.54 6.84
C THR A 300 -10.09 -0.37 6.22
N THR A 301 -9.90 -0.85 5.00
CA THR A 301 -8.63 -0.74 4.29
C THR A 301 -8.86 -0.33 2.83
N TYR A 302 -7.94 0.42 2.26
CA TYR A 302 -7.96 0.80 0.84
C TYR A 302 -7.59 -0.35 -0.10
N TYR A 303 -7.23 -1.51 0.43
CA TYR A 303 -6.99 -2.73 -0.37
C TYR A 303 -8.28 -3.41 -0.83
N ARG A 304 -9.44 -3.05 -0.26
CA ARG A 304 -10.75 -3.58 -0.62
C ARG A 304 -11.57 -2.55 -1.38
N ASN A 305 -12.31 -3.03 -2.37
CA ASN A 305 -13.31 -2.25 -3.09
C ASN A 305 -14.64 -2.12 -2.29
N SER A 306 -15.63 -1.47 -2.87
CA SER A 306 -16.94 -1.25 -2.26
C SER A 306 -17.68 -2.56 -1.92
N ALA A 307 -17.46 -3.62 -2.70
CA ALA A 307 -18.01 -4.96 -2.47
C ALA A 307 -17.20 -5.80 -1.45
N GLY A 308 -16.10 -5.25 -0.90
CA GLY A 308 -15.25 -5.93 0.06
C GLY A 308 -14.20 -6.87 -0.55
N ARG A 309 -14.10 -6.97 -1.88
CA ARG A 309 -13.07 -7.75 -2.57
C ARG A 309 -11.70 -7.07 -2.42
N VAL A 310 -10.66 -7.85 -2.13
CA VAL A 310 -9.27 -7.37 -2.13
C VAL A 310 -8.79 -7.30 -3.58
N PHE A 311 -8.63 -6.10 -4.12
CA PHE A 311 -8.35 -5.88 -5.53
C PHE A 311 -6.91 -5.48 -5.84
N SER A 312 -6.14 -4.97 -4.88
CA SER A 312 -4.81 -4.40 -5.14
C SER A 312 -3.66 -5.22 -4.59
N ALA A 313 -3.86 -5.93 -3.48
CA ALA A 313 -2.82 -6.70 -2.82
C ALA A 313 -2.51 -8.00 -3.57
N MET A 314 -1.23 -8.34 -3.69
CA MET A 314 -0.77 -9.66 -4.12
C MET A 314 -0.84 -10.64 -2.93
N PRO A 315 -1.50 -11.80 -3.05
CA PRO A 315 -1.68 -12.72 -1.93
C PRO A 315 -0.53 -13.70 -1.70
N TRP A 316 0.43 -13.78 -2.61
CA TRP A 316 1.53 -14.75 -2.59
C TRP A 316 2.86 -14.11 -2.20
N ARG A 317 3.90 -14.94 -2.08
CA ARG A 317 5.28 -14.46 -1.93
C ARG A 317 5.78 -13.85 -3.24
N PHE A 318 6.76 -12.99 -3.15
CA PHE A 318 7.42 -12.43 -4.34
C PHE A 318 8.06 -13.51 -5.21
N VAL A 319 8.65 -14.53 -4.58
CA VAL A 319 9.24 -15.66 -5.32
C VAL A 319 8.18 -16.46 -6.08
N ASP A 320 6.98 -16.61 -5.54
CA ASP A 320 5.87 -17.29 -6.22
C ASP A 320 5.41 -16.47 -7.43
N TYR A 321 5.25 -15.16 -7.26
CA TYR A 321 4.90 -14.26 -8.37
C TYR A 321 5.98 -14.22 -9.44
N TRP A 322 7.26 -14.20 -9.05
CA TRP A 322 8.38 -14.32 -9.97
C TRP A 322 8.29 -15.62 -10.79
N ALA A 323 8.00 -16.74 -10.16
CA ALA A 323 7.86 -18.03 -10.85
C ALA A 323 6.69 -18.02 -11.85
N MET A 324 5.55 -17.40 -11.48
CA MET A 324 4.37 -17.25 -12.36
C MET A 324 4.64 -16.36 -13.58
N THR A 325 5.58 -15.42 -13.47
CA THR A 325 5.87 -14.40 -14.49
C THR A 325 7.24 -14.58 -15.15
N HIS A 326 7.98 -15.61 -14.79
CA HIS A 326 9.33 -15.83 -15.31
C HIS A 326 9.35 -16.09 -16.81
N ASP A 327 8.50 -17.02 -17.26
CA ASP A 327 8.35 -17.37 -18.66
C ASP A 327 6.87 -17.26 -19.05
N PRO A 328 6.53 -16.50 -20.10
CA PRO A 328 5.13 -16.40 -20.54
C PRO A 328 4.64 -17.71 -21.14
N ASP A 329 3.43 -18.10 -20.72
CA ASP A 329 2.72 -19.22 -21.31
C ASP A 329 1.66 -18.71 -22.30
N LEU A 330 2.03 -18.64 -23.58
CA LEU A 330 1.14 -18.15 -24.62
C LEU A 330 -0.04 -19.11 -24.91
N SER A 331 -0.09 -20.33 -24.35
CA SER A 331 -1.26 -21.20 -24.42
C SER A 331 -2.47 -20.63 -23.64
N GLN A 332 -2.24 -19.73 -22.69
CA GLN A 332 -3.28 -19.01 -21.96
C GLN A 332 -3.92 -17.89 -22.78
N TYR A 333 -3.39 -17.60 -23.97
CA TYR A 333 -3.80 -16.49 -24.82
C TYR A 333 -4.40 -16.97 -26.14
N ARG A 334 -5.46 -16.29 -26.58
CA ARG A 334 -5.90 -16.36 -27.96
C ARG A 334 -4.90 -15.60 -28.82
N GLN A 335 -4.37 -16.24 -29.85
CA GLN A 335 -3.36 -15.67 -30.73
C GLN A 335 -4.01 -15.32 -32.07
N THR A 336 -3.70 -14.12 -32.58
CA THR A 336 -4.03 -13.72 -33.95
C THR A 336 -2.74 -13.65 -34.74
N ARG A 337 -2.62 -14.36 -35.85
CA ARG A 337 -1.45 -14.29 -36.72
C ARG A 337 -1.47 -13.04 -37.57
N ALA A 338 -0.28 -12.58 -37.96
CA ALA A 338 -0.08 -11.42 -38.82
C ALA A 338 -0.53 -11.69 -40.27
#